data_430db99970a302f38f108b7c6501b320
#
_entry.id   430db99970a302f38f108b7c6501b320
#
_cell.length_a   1.000
_cell.length_b   1.000
_cell.length_c   1.000
_cell.angle_alpha   90.00
_cell.angle_beta   90.00
_cell.angle_gamma   90.00
#
_symmetry.space_group_name_H-M   'P 1'
#
loop_
_entity.id
_entity.type
_entity.pdbx_description
1 polymer ?
#
loop_
_entity_poly.entity_id
_entity_poly.type
_entity_poly.pdbx_seq_one_letter_code
_entity_poly.pdbx_strand_id
1 'polypeptide(L)'
;MKRVEDYVRSIPDFPEEGIIFRDVTSVLQDADGLQLAIDEMAKLLEGVDCDVIAGAESRGFIFGMPLAYLLKKPFVLVRKAGKLPCETISKSYELEYGTATIEIHKDAIKPGQKVVLVDDLIATGGTMKAAAELVEELGGEVVKMLFLIELAGLEGRKVLEGYDVGSVVVYEGK
;
A
#
# COMPACT_ATOMS: atom_id res chain seq x y z
N MET A 1 6.39 -3.12 -26.17
CA MET A 1 6.75 -3.57 -24.80
C MET A 1 5.50 -3.45 -23.94
N LYS A 2 5.15 -4.52 -23.24
CA LYS A 2 3.99 -4.50 -22.33
C LYS A 2 4.27 -3.64 -21.10
N ARG A 3 3.23 -2.95 -20.63
CA ARG A 3 3.25 -2.18 -19.39
C ARG A 3 2.44 -2.91 -18.33
N VAL A 4 2.55 -2.50 -17.07
CA VAL A 4 1.84 -3.15 -15.96
C VAL A 4 0.33 -3.19 -16.21
N GLU A 5 -0.25 -2.09 -16.71
CA GLU A 5 -1.68 -2.03 -17.00
C GLU A 5 -2.15 -3.07 -18.03
N ASP A 6 -1.26 -3.57 -18.88
CA ASP A 6 -1.61 -4.62 -19.86
C ASP A 6 -1.88 -5.97 -19.19
N TYR A 7 -1.44 -6.14 -17.96
CA TYR A 7 -1.66 -7.34 -17.17
C TYR A 7 -2.82 -7.21 -16.18
N VAL A 8 -3.32 -5.98 -15.96
CA VAL A 8 -4.45 -5.73 -15.04
C VAL A 8 -5.75 -6.08 -15.75
N ARG A 9 -6.52 -6.98 -15.16
CA ARG A 9 -7.86 -7.31 -15.67
C ARG A 9 -8.86 -6.29 -15.17
N SER A 10 -9.62 -5.71 -16.08
CA SER A 10 -10.70 -4.78 -15.77
C SER A 10 -12.03 -5.52 -15.87
N ILE A 11 -12.76 -5.57 -14.77
CA ILE A 11 -14.04 -6.29 -14.68
C ILE A 11 -15.15 -5.25 -14.58
N PRO A 12 -15.94 -5.04 -15.65
CA PRO A 12 -17.04 -4.08 -15.60
C PRO A 12 -18.16 -4.60 -14.70
N ASP A 13 -18.89 -3.65 -14.11
CA ASP A 13 -20.06 -3.91 -13.29
C ASP A 13 -19.80 -4.89 -12.13
N PHE A 14 -18.67 -4.70 -11.47
CA PHE A 14 -18.29 -5.48 -10.29
C PHE A 14 -17.74 -4.55 -9.19
N PRO A 15 -18.18 -4.71 -7.92
CA PRO A 15 -19.26 -5.61 -7.44
C PRO A 15 -20.66 -5.11 -7.78
N GLU A 16 -20.79 -3.91 -8.35
CA GLU A 16 -22.07 -3.27 -8.69
C GLU A 16 -22.00 -2.65 -10.08
N GLU A 17 -23.15 -2.44 -10.68
CA GLU A 17 -23.29 -1.79 -11.99
C GLU A 17 -22.62 -0.40 -11.98
N GLY A 18 -21.87 -0.09 -13.03
CA GLY A 18 -21.16 1.18 -13.19
C GLY A 18 -19.78 1.22 -12.58
N ILE A 19 -19.37 0.21 -11.82
CA ILE A 19 -18.04 0.11 -11.23
C ILE A 19 -17.17 -0.80 -12.09
N ILE A 20 -15.95 -0.33 -12.41
CA ILE A 20 -14.94 -1.16 -13.08
C ILE A 20 -13.94 -1.60 -12.03
N PHE A 21 -13.94 -2.88 -11.69
CA PHE A 21 -13.00 -3.45 -10.74
C PHE A 21 -11.65 -3.72 -11.42
N ARG A 22 -10.58 -3.25 -10.80
CA ARG A 22 -9.21 -3.45 -11.31
C ARG A 22 -8.59 -4.61 -10.52
N ASP A 23 -8.45 -5.74 -11.19
CA ASP A 23 -8.01 -6.99 -10.57
C ASP A 23 -6.50 -7.15 -10.68
N VAL A 24 -5.81 -7.06 -9.54
CA VAL A 24 -4.35 -7.26 -9.48
C VAL A 24 -3.95 -8.73 -9.55
N THR A 25 -4.88 -9.65 -9.31
CA THR A 25 -4.54 -11.08 -9.32
C THR A 25 -4.07 -11.55 -10.70
N SER A 26 -4.59 -10.96 -11.76
CA SER A 26 -4.14 -11.26 -13.13
C SER A 26 -2.68 -10.85 -13.38
N VAL A 27 -2.21 -9.81 -12.70
CA VAL A 27 -0.78 -9.41 -12.72
C VAL A 27 0.05 -10.50 -12.05
N LEU A 28 -0.42 -11.01 -10.91
CA LEU A 28 0.29 -12.01 -10.12
C LEU A 28 0.32 -13.40 -10.77
N GLN A 29 -0.68 -13.70 -11.60
CA GLN A 29 -0.81 -14.98 -12.29
C GLN A 29 0.12 -15.12 -13.49
N ASP A 30 0.74 -14.06 -13.92
CA ASP A 30 1.67 -14.02 -15.04
C ASP A 30 3.08 -13.71 -14.53
N ALA A 31 4.05 -14.57 -14.83
CA ALA A 31 5.41 -14.41 -14.32
C ALA A 31 6.06 -13.09 -14.78
N ASP A 32 5.83 -12.70 -16.01
CA ASP A 32 6.38 -11.45 -16.55
C ASP A 32 5.66 -10.24 -15.95
N GLY A 33 4.34 -10.34 -15.79
CA GLY A 33 3.53 -9.30 -15.15
C GLY A 33 3.92 -9.07 -13.69
N LEU A 34 4.10 -10.16 -12.94
CA LEU A 34 4.55 -10.10 -11.55
C LEU A 34 5.91 -9.42 -11.43
N GLN A 35 6.87 -9.86 -12.23
CA GLN A 35 8.22 -9.28 -12.20
C GLN A 35 8.20 -7.82 -12.59
N LEU A 36 7.48 -7.48 -13.65
CA LEU A 36 7.35 -6.10 -14.12
C LEU A 36 6.74 -5.20 -13.04
N ALA A 37 5.70 -5.67 -12.37
CA ALA A 37 5.04 -4.91 -11.29
C ALA A 37 6.02 -4.58 -10.16
N ILE A 38 6.76 -5.57 -9.68
CA ILE A 38 7.74 -5.37 -8.61
C ILE A 38 8.87 -4.44 -9.07
N ASP A 39 9.39 -4.65 -10.28
CA ASP A 39 10.48 -3.83 -10.83
C ASP A 39 10.05 -2.36 -11.00
N GLU A 40 8.83 -2.12 -11.49
CA GLU A 40 8.32 -0.75 -11.64
C GLU A 40 8.08 -0.08 -10.28
N MET A 41 7.61 -0.82 -9.28
CA MET A 41 7.49 -0.30 -7.92
C MET A 41 8.88 0.02 -7.33
N ALA A 42 9.84 -0.84 -7.55
CA ALA A 42 11.22 -0.62 -7.09
C ALA A 42 11.84 0.64 -7.70
N LYS A 43 11.54 0.92 -8.97
CA LYS A 43 12.01 2.15 -9.64
C LYS A 43 11.50 3.41 -8.94
N LEU A 44 10.28 3.39 -8.42
CA LEU A 44 9.72 4.52 -7.69
C LEU A 44 10.42 4.74 -6.33
N LEU A 45 11.18 3.77 -5.88
CA LEU A 45 11.98 3.87 -4.65
C LEU A 45 13.45 4.21 -4.90
N GLU A 46 13.86 4.39 -6.15
CA GLU A 46 15.22 4.83 -6.48
C GLU A 46 15.50 6.19 -5.85
N GLY A 47 16.62 6.29 -5.12
CA GLY A 47 17.00 7.52 -4.43
C GLY A 47 16.25 7.79 -3.13
N VAL A 48 15.29 6.94 -2.76
CA VAL A 48 14.57 7.05 -1.48
C VAL A 48 15.39 6.36 -0.40
N ASP A 49 15.84 7.12 0.59
CA ASP A 49 16.52 6.58 1.75
C ASP A 49 15.47 6.09 2.75
N CYS A 50 15.45 4.79 3.03
CA CYS A 50 14.53 4.20 3.99
C CYS A 50 15.20 3.11 4.81
N ASP A 51 14.66 2.87 6.00
CA ASP A 51 15.14 1.85 6.93
C ASP A 51 14.23 0.62 6.96
N VAL A 52 12.94 0.80 6.71
CA VAL A 52 11.90 -0.22 6.87
C VAL A 52 10.87 -0.08 5.76
N ILE A 53 10.37 -1.23 5.29
CA ILE A 53 9.20 -1.28 4.42
C ILE A 53 8.05 -1.89 5.22
N ALA A 54 6.90 -1.23 5.23
CA ALA A 54 5.70 -1.69 5.90
C ALA A 54 4.57 -1.86 4.88
N GLY A 55 3.83 -2.94 5.01
CA GLY A 55 2.72 -3.23 4.09
C GLY A 55 1.41 -3.41 4.83
N ALA A 56 0.32 -3.02 4.19
CA ALA A 56 -1.03 -3.14 4.72
C ALA A 56 -1.68 -4.48 4.31
N GLU A 57 -2.30 -5.15 5.27
CA GLU A 57 -3.02 -6.41 5.05
C GLU A 57 -4.12 -6.20 4.01
N SER A 58 -4.28 -7.10 3.08
CA SER A 58 -3.48 -8.29 2.86
C SER A 58 -2.65 -8.20 1.58
N ARG A 59 -3.16 -7.54 0.53
CA ARG A 59 -2.49 -7.48 -0.77
C ARG A 59 -1.25 -6.58 -0.75
N GLY A 60 -1.17 -5.65 0.21
CA GLY A 60 0.03 -4.87 0.43
C GLY A 60 1.24 -5.72 0.83
N PHE A 61 1.02 -6.85 1.47
CA PHE A 61 2.08 -7.80 1.81
C PHE A 61 2.70 -8.43 0.57
N ILE A 62 1.87 -8.71 -0.42
CA ILE A 62 2.29 -9.35 -1.68
C ILE A 62 3.32 -8.49 -2.41
N PHE A 63 3.14 -7.19 -2.40
CA PHE A 63 4.05 -6.24 -3.06
C PHE A 63 5.15 -5.74 -2.12
N GLY A 64 4.83 -5.55 -0.84
CA GLY A 64 5.78 -5.05 0.14
C GLY A 64 6.91 -6.03 0.45
N MET A 65 6.60 -7.32 0.59
CA MET A 65 7.61 -8.33 0.91
C MET A 65 8.67 -8.50 -0.20
N PRO A 66 8.31 -8.61 -1.48
CA PRO A 66 9.32 -8.65 -2.54
C PRO A 66 10.19 -7.40 -2.60
N LEU A 67 9.62 -6.22 -2.36
CA LEU A 67 10.39 -4.98 -2.32
C LEU A 67 11.39 -4.96 -1.15
N ALA A 68 10.97 -5.38 0.04
CA ALA A 68 11.84 -5.48 1.20
C ALA A 68 13.01 -6.43 0.95
N TYR A 69 12.72 -7.59 0.37
CA TYR A 69 13.73 -8.58 0.00
C TYR A 69 14.73 -7.99 -1.02
N LEU A 70 14.21 -7.38 -2.08
CA LEU A 70 15.02 -6.80 -3.15
C LEU A 70 15.93 -5.68 -2.63
N LEU A 71 15.42 -4.84 -1.75
CA LEU A 71 16.14 -3.69 -1.20
C LEU A 71 16.94 -4.03 0.08
N LYS A 72 16.88 -5.28 0.53
CA LYS A 72 17.52 -5.75 1.76
C LYS A 72 17.12 -4.94 2.99
N LYS A 73 15.82 -4.72 3.12
CA LYS A 73 15.22 -3.99 4.25
C LYS A 73 14.30 -4.92 5.04
N PRO A 74 14.11 -4.66 6.34
CA PRO A 74 13.09 -5.40 7.10
C PRO A 74 11.69 -5.06 6.60
N PHE A 75 10.76 -5.98 6.82
CA PHE A 75 9.35 -5.84 6.46
C PHE A 75 8.48 -5.87 7.71
N VAL A 76 7.60 -4.89 7.84
CA VAL A 76 6.68 -4.74 8.96
C VAL A 76 5.24 -4.89 8.49
N LEU A 77 4.46 -5.64 9.27
CA LEU A 77 3.06 -5.91 8.97
C LEU A 77 2.15 -4.90 9.64
N VAL A 78 1.31 -4.23 8.87
CA VAL A 78 0.16 -3.48 9.37
C VAL A 78 -1.06 -4.36 9.15
N ARG A 79 -1.75 -4.74 10.21
CA ARG A 79 -2.82 -5.72 10.15
C ARG A 79 -4.12 -5.21 10.77
N LYS A 80 -5.22 -5.87 10.43
CA LYS A 80 -6.50 -5.65 11.08
C LYS A 80 -6.42 -6.04 12.55
N ALA A 81 -7.20 -5.37 13.39
CA ALA A 81 -7.20 -5.58 14.85
C ALA A 81 -7.36 -7.05 15.24
N GLY A 82 -6.60 -7.46 16.26
CA GLY A 82 -6.67 -8.80 16.83
C GLY A 82 -5.84 -9.88 16.13
N LYS A 83 -5.07 -9.53 15.11
CA LYS A 83 -4.28 -10.51 14.34
C LYS A 83 -2.81 -10.55 14.69
N LEU A 84 -2.29 -9.54 15.35
CA LEU A 84 -0.89 -9.49 15.77
C LEU A 84 -0.72 -10.07 17.18
N PRO A 85 0.31 -10.92 17.41
CA PRO A 85 0.41 -11.70 18.65
C PRO A 85 1.02 -10.97 19.85
N CYS A 86 1.77 -9.89 19.63
CA CYS A 86 2.45 -9.13 20.69
C CYS A 86 1.74 -7.81 20.98
N GLU A 87 2.32 -6.98 21.84
CA GLU A 87 1.77 -5.65 22.11
C GLU A 87 1.69 -4.81 20.85
N THR A 88 0.54 -4.17 20.65
CA THR A 88 0.23 -3.35 19.49
C THR A 88 -0.19 -1.94 19.89
N ILE A 89 -0.08 -1.03 18.95
CA ILE A 89 -0.86 0.21 18.96
C ILE A 89 -1.85 0.14 17.80
N SER A 90 -2.97 0.81 17.93
CA SER A 90 -4.07 0.73 16.98
C SER A 90 -4.56 2.10 16.55
N LYS A 91 -5.17 2.15 15.38
CA LYS A 91 -5.83 3.33 14.84
C LYS A 91 -7.11 2.90 14.15
N SER A 92 -8.22 3.56 14.51
CA SER A 92 -9.50 3.35 13.83
C SER A 92 -9.73 4.46 12.80
N TYR A 93 -10.40 4.12 11.71
CA TYR A 93 -10.81 5.07 10.68
C TYR A 93 -12.18 4.68 10.14
N GLU A 94 -12.88 5.68 9.62
CA GLU A 94 -14.22 5.49 9.11
C GLU A 94 -14.22 4.91 7.70
N LEU A 95 -15.13 3.97 7.47
CA LEU A 95 -15.48 3.45 6.16
C LEU A 95 -16.81 4.05 5.73
N GLU A 96 -17.22 3.82 4.49
CA GLU A 96 -18.56 4.17 4.03
C GLU A 96 -19.62 3.54 4.92
N TYR A 97 -19.40 2.30 5.35
CA TYR A 97 -20.27 1.56 6.27
C TYR A 97 -19.46 1.03 7.45
N GLY A 98 -19.49 1.77 8.58
CA GLY A 98 -18.84 1.36 9.80
C GLY A 98 -17.42 1.91 9.96
N THR A 99 -16.65 1.27 10.82
CA THR A 99 -15.26 1.63 11.12
C THR A 99 -14.35 0.43 10.93
N ALA A 100 -13.10 0.70 10.60
CA ALA A 100 -12.05 -0.30 10.57
C ALA A 100 -10.96 0.08 11.56
N THR A 101 -10.29 -0.90 12.14
CA THR A 101 -9.17 -0.70 13.06
C THR A 101 -7.98 -1.51 12.56
N ILE A 102 -6.85 -0.85 12.43
CA ILE A 102 -5.58 -1.49 12.08
C ILE A 102 -4.59 -1.35 13.21
N GLU A 103 -3.64 -2.25 13.24
CA GLU A 103 -2.64 -2.36 14.29
C GLU A 103 -1.25 -2.58 13.71
N ILE A 104 -0.25 -2.13 14.48
CA ILE A 104 1.16 -2.39 14.23
C ILE A 104 1.77 -2.82 15.57
N HIS A 105 2.75 -3.72 15.55
CA HIS A 105 3.49 -4.06 16.75
C HIS A 105 4.16 -2.82 17.35
N LYS A 106 4.08 -2.68 18.66
CA LYS A 106 4.64 -1.54 19.37
C LYS A 106 6.16 -1.41 19.21
N ASP A 107 6.86 -2.51 18.98
CA ASP A 107 8.30 -2.56 18.76
C ASP A 107 8.72 -2.60 17.30
N ALA A 108 7.77 -2.50 16.36
CA ALA A 108 8.03 -2.67 14.93
C ALA A 108 8.87 -1.54 14.33
N ILE A 109 8.67 -0.33 14.80
CA ILE A 109 9.36 0.87 14.30
C ILE A 109 10.08 1.53 15.47
N LYS A 110 11.34 1.88 15.26
CA LYS A 110 12.14 2.62 16.23
C LYS A 110 12.09 4.11 15.92
N PRO A 111 12.16 4.96 16.96
CA PRO A 111 12.20 6.42 16.74
C PRO A 111 13.30 6.81 15.75
N GLY A 112 12.93 7.67 14.80
CA GLY A 112 13.84 8.16 13.76
C GLY A 112 13.97 7.28 12.53
N GLN A 113 13.39 6.07 12.52
CA GLN A 113 13.43 5.22 11.33
C GLN A 113 12.58 5.80 10.20
N LYS A 114 13.09 5.68 8.99
CA LYS A 114 12.42 6.10 7.75
C LYS A 114 11.68 4.92 7.17
N VAL A 115 10.39 5.08 6.96
CA VAL A 115 9.46 4.01 6.59
C VAL A 115 8.84 4.29 5.23
N VAL A 116 8.85 3.28 4.35
CA VAL A 116 8.06 3.25 3.13
C VAL A 116 6.81 2.41 3.40
N LEU A 117 5.64 2.97 3.17
CA LEU A 117 4.37 2.25 3.26
C LEU A 117 3.95 1.76 1.89
N VAL A 118 3.51 0.51 1.80
CA VAL A 118 3.14 -0.14 0.53
C VAL A 118 1.74 -0.74 0.62
N ASP A 119 0.96 -0.54 -0.43
CA ASP A 119 -0.28 -1.27 -0.64
C ASP A 119 -0.46 -1.55 -2.14
N ASP A 120 -1.42 -2.40 -2.49
CA ASP A 120 -1.69 -2.73 -3.89
C ASP A 120 -2.41 -1.60 -4.61
N LEU A 121 -3.31 -0.91 -3.92
CA LEU A 121 -4.19 0.07 -4.54
C LEU A 121 -4.50 1.21 -3.57
N ILE A 122 -4.48 2.44 -4.09
CA ILE A 122 -5.03 3.59 -3.39
C ILE A 122 -6.39 3.94 -3.99
N ALA A 123 -7.41 3.93 -3.13
CA ALA A 123 -8.76 4.39 -3.44
C ALA A 123 -9.05 5.69 -2.68
N THR A 124 -9.62 5.60 -1.51
CA THR A 124 -9.95 6.78 -0.68
C THR A 124 -8.81 7.26 0.20
N GLY A 125 -7.81 6.43 0.43
CA GLY A 125 -6.61 6.79 1.19
C GLY A 125 -6.70 6.60 2.71
N GLY A 126 -7.86 6.22 3.24
CA GLY A 126 -8.08 6.12 4.70
C GLY A 126 -7.18 5.12 5.40
N THR A 127 -7.01 3.93 4.83
CA THR A 127 -6.16 2.88 5.40
C THR A 127 -4.71 3.34 5.50
N MET A 128 -4.21 3.95 4.44
CA MET A 128 -2.81 4.39 4.39
C MET A 128 -2.56 5.56 5.32
N LYS A 129 -3.53 6.46 5.47
CA LYS A 129 -3.42 7.55 6.43
C LYS A 129 -3.34 7.02 7.86
N ALA A 130 -4.20 6.07 8.21
CA ALA A 130 -4.17 5.44 9.52
C ALA A 130 -2.84 4.71 9.77
N ALA A 131 -2.32 4.01 8.75
CA ALA A 131 -1.02 3.34 8.84
C ALA A 131 0.12 4.36 9.06
N ALA A 132 0.10 5.49 8.37
CA ALA A 132 1.09 6.55 8.56
C ALA A 132 1.06 7.11 9.97
N GLU A 133 -0.14 7.35 10.51
CA GLU A 133 -0.30 7.83 11.88
C GLU A 133 0.26 6.85 12.92
N LEU A 134 0.11 5.53 12.68
CA LEU A 134 0.70 4.51 13.56
C LEU A 134 2.23 4.55 13.52
N VAL A 135 2.82 4.68 12.34
CA VAL A 135 4.28 4.81 12.19
C VAL A 135 4.79 6.04 12.94
N GLU A 136 4.12 7.16 12.76
CA GLU A 136 4.50 8.43 13.40
C GLU A 136 4.34 8.37 14.91
N GLU A 137 3.32 7.71 15.41
CA GLU A 137 3.11 7.50 16.85
C GLU A 137 4.26 6.71 17.49
N LEU A 138 4.87 5.80 16.75
CA LEU A 138 6.08 5.07 17.19
C LEU A 138 7.37 5.87 17.01
N GLY A 139 7.29 7.09 16.48
CA GLY A 139 8.44 7.97 16.26
C GLY A 139 9.11 7.80 14.91
N GLY A 140 8.52 7.03 14.00
CA GLY A 140 9.01 6.87 12.63
C GLY A 140 8.63 8.03 11.72
N GLU A 141 9.30 8.10 10.59
CA GLU A 141 9.03 9.09 9.53
C GLU A 141 8.56 8.34 8.28
N VAL A 142 7.40 8.66 7.75
CA VAL A 142 6.92 8.11 6.49
C VAL A 142 7.55 8.89 5.34
N VAL A 143 8.48 8.27 4.61
CA VAL A 143 9.23 8.93 3.54
C VAL A 143 8.63 8.71 2.17
N LYS A 144 7.81 7.69 1.99
CA LYS A 144 7.11 7.37 0.74
C LYS A 144 5.91 6.48 0.99
N MET A 145 4.85 6.70 0.24
CA MET A 145 3.73 5.78 0.13
C MET A 145 3.68 5.26 -1.31
N LEU A 146 3.66 3.95 -1.49
CA LEU A 146 3.82 3.31 -2.78
C LEU A 146 2.67 2.37 -3.08
N PHE A 147 2.09 2.52 -4.26
CA PHE A 147 0.96 1.72 -4.74
C PHE A 147 1.22 1.18 -6.13
N LEU A 148 0.70 -0.01 -6.42
CA LEU A 148 0.70 -0.50 -7.79
C LEU A 148 -0.34 0.25 -8.62
N ILE A 149 -1.54 0.43 -8.08
CA ILE A 149 -2.69 1.03 -8.78
C ILE A 149 -3.21 2.24 -8.00
N GLU A 150 -3.54 3.28 -8.73
CA GLU A 150 -4.23 4.45 -8.19
C GLU A 150 -5.54 4.68 -8.92
N LEU A 151 -6.64 4.79 -8.17
CA LEU A 151 -7.95 5.20 -8.67
C LEU A 151 -8.10 6.70 -8.42
N ALA A 152 -7.59 7.51 -9.34
CA ALA A 152 -7.47 8.96 -9.16
C ALA A 152 -8.82 9.65 -8.95
N GLY A 153 -9.90 9.12 -9.52
CA GLY A 153 -11.24 9.67 -9.35
C GLY A 153 -11.77 9.63 -7.93
N LEU A 154 -11.20 8.81 -7.05
CA LEU A 154 -11.55 8.75 -5.63
C LEU A 154 -10.75 9.71 -4.75
N GLU A 155 -9.80 10.43 -5.36
CA GLU A 155 -9.07 11.53 -4.74
C GLU A 155 -8.32 11.16 -3.44
N GLY A 156 -7.80 9.93 -3.36
CA GLY A 156 -7.06 9.46 -2.18
C GLY A 156 -5.85 10.32 -1.84
N ARG A 157 -5.21 10.94 -2.85
CA ARG A 157 -4.06 11.83 -2.62
C ARG A 157 -4.41 13.06 -1.78
N LYS A 158 -5.65 13.52 -1.82
CA LYS A 158 -6.10 14.65 -0.96
C LYS A 158 -6.06 14.27 0.52
N VAL A 159 -6.45 13.03 0.83
CA VAL A 159 -6.39 12.49 2.19
C VAL A 159 -4.95 12.31 2.64
N LEU A 160 -4.06 12.03 1.72
CA LEU A 160 -2.63 11.81 1.97
C LEU A 160 -1.78 13.06 1.69
N GLU A 161 -2.38 14.24 1.68
CA GLU A 161 -1.65 15.49 1.51
C GLU A 161 -0.54 15.62 2.55
N GLY A 162 0.64 16.04 2.10
CA GLY A 162 1.84 16.15 2.94
C GLY A 162 2.75 14.91 2.87
N TYR A 163 2.29 13.83 2.28
CA TYR A 163 3.10 12.63 2.05
C TYR A 163 3.50 12.51 0.57
N ASP A 164 4.67 11.93 0.33
CA ASP A 164 5.13 11.60 -1.01
C ASP A 164 4.47 10.30 -1.46
N VAL A 165 3.57 10.39 -2.43
CA VAL A 165 2.79 9.25 -2.94
C VAL A 165 3.21 8.93 -4.36
N GLY A 166 3.55 7.66 -4.61
CA GLY A 166 3.87 7.15 -5.94
C GLY A 166 2.96 5.99 -6.32
N SER A 167 2.56 5.94 -7.58
CA SER A 167 1.73 4.88 -8.14
C SER A 167 2.29 4.46 -9.50
N VAL A 168 2.26 3.16 -9.79
CA VAL A 168 2.74 2.65 -11.08
C VAL A 168 1.71 2.85 -12.17
N VAL A 169 0.45 2.50 -11.91
CA VAL A 169 -0.66 2.61 -12.86
C VAL A 169 -1.72 3.56 -12.29
N VAL A 170 -2.12 4.54 -13.07
CA VAL A 170 -3.16 5.49 -12.66
C VAL A 170 -4.37 5.35 -13.58
N TYR A 171 -5.54 5.12 -12.98
CA TYR A 171 -6.82 5.16 -13.68
C TYR A 171 -7.55 6.43 -13.26
N GLU A 172 -7.95 7.25 -14.23
CA GLU A 172 -8.58 8.56 -13.96
C GLU A 172 -10.03 8.44 -13.46
N GLY A 173 -10.68 7.31 -13.72
CA GLY A 173 -12.03 7.04 -13.24
C GLY A 173 -12.06 6.45 -11.82
N LYS A 174 -13.27 5.99 -11.44
CA LYS A 174 -13.54 5.32 -10.16
C LYS A 174 -13.41 3.81 -10.28
#